data_ee6c28303587c1446cbcbc4675364d6e
#
_entry.id   ee6c28303587c1446cbcbc4675364d6e
#
_cell.length_a   1.000
_cell.length_b   1.000
_cell.length_c   1.000
_cell.angle_alpha   90.00
_cell.angle_beta   90.00
_cell.angle_gamma   90.00
#
_symmetry.space_group_name_H-M   'P 1'
#
loop_
_entity.id
_entity.type
_entity.pdbx_description
1 polymer ?
#
loop_
_entity_poly.entity_id
_entity_poly.type
_entity_poly.pdbx_seq_one_letter_code
_entity_poly.pdbx_strand_id
1 'polypeptide(L)'
;MPAFAPHPPRRPTVVTGASSGIGRAIAVALAAEGHPVALGARRLDRCEEAVAAIRADGGEAIALPLDLADGGSILRFADAATQALGDIEIVVSNAALNQTGAVLDTSAEAFEAVLAVNLSGTHRLALALLPGMVERTRGDYVFVTSDVAERPRPSMVAYVASKWGLEGYVRALQMELEGTGVRATVLRPGPTVTDMGMDWDPVETGRVIEEWSSWGFARHSNFMRPESVAEAVVAAVSLPRGTQATTVELQPEAPIQKPTVQEDPR
;
A
#
# COMPACT_ATOMS: atom_id res chain seq x y z
N MET A 1 -19.74 27.64 5.91
CA MET A 1 -19.00 26.36 6.07
C MET A 1 -17.62 26.68 6.59
N PRO A 2 -17.04 25.90 7.51
CA PRO A 2 -15.66 26.12 7.89
C PRO A 2 -14.78 25.99 6.63
N ALA A 3 -13.98 27.02 6.37
CA ALA A 3 -13.07 27.02 5.23
C ALA A 3 -11.80 26.20 5.60
N PHE A 4 -11.57 25.10 4.91
CA PHE A 4 -10.30 24.39 5.01
C PHE A 4 -9.23 25.12 4.20
N ALA A 5 -8.06 25.31 4.79
CA ALA A 5 -6.92 25.81 4.03
C ALA A 5 -6.54 24.80 2.92
N PRO A 6 -6.16 25.28 1.72
CA PRO A 6 -5.73 24.37 0.65
C PRO A 6 -4.48 23.57 1.04
N HIS A 7 -4.23 22.49 0.33
CA HIS A 7 -2.98 21.76 0.47
C HIS A 7 -1.80 22.64 0.08
N PRO A 8 -0.66 22.56 0.80
CA PRO A 8 0.57 23.18 0.33
C PRO A 8 1.06 22.46 -0.95
N PRO A 9 1.76 23.16 -1.82
CA PRO A 9 2.27 22.57 -3.07
C PRO A 9 3.33 21.48 -2.83
N ARG A 10 4.07 21.56 -1.72
CA ARG A 10 5.10 20.61 -1.32
C ARG A 10 4.66 19.92 -0.03
N ARG A 11 4.50 18.60 -0.05
CA ARG A 11 4.04 17.78 1.07
C ARG A 11 5.02 16.65 1.33
N PRO A 12 5.91 16.75 2.36
CA PRO A 12 6.83 15.68 2.71
C PRO A 12 6.12 14.35 2.89
N THR A 13 6.63 13.32 2.24
CA THR A 13 5.97 12.04 2.06
C THR A 13 6.83 10.88 2.55
N VAL A 14 6.21 9.90 3.17
CA VAL A 14 6.81 8.62 3.53
C VAL A 14 6.09 7.49 2.78
N VAL A 15 6.84 6.61 2.12
CA VAL A 15 6.30 5.40 1.49
C VAL A 15 7.04 4.17 2.02
N THR A 16 6.32 3.23 2.63
CA THR A 16 6.91 1.97 3.11
C THR A 16 6.82 0.86 2.07
N GLY A 17 7.80 -0.07 2.07
CA GLY A 17 7.88 -1.12 1.06
C GLY A 17 8.20 -0.58 -0.34
N ALA A 18 8.93 0.53 -0.41
CA ALA A 18 9.20 1.27 -1.65
C ALA A 18 10.36 0.69 -2.49
N SER A 19 10.90 -0.46 -2.13
CA SER A 19 11.97 -1.12 -2.88
C SER A 19 11.50 -1.75 -4.19
N SER A 20 10.20 -1.98 -4.39
CA SER A 20 9.64 -2.58 -5.61
C SER A 20 8.12 -2.38 -5.72
N GLY A 21 7.55 -2.84 -6.84
CA GLY A 21 6.11 -2.96 -7.06
C GLY A 21 5.32 -1.68 -6.77
N ILE A 22 4.18 -1.83 -6.08
CA ILE A 22 3.25 -0.74 -5.79
C ILE A 22 3.93 0.39 -5.00
N GLY A 23 4.72 0.07 -3.97
CA GLY A 23 5.37 1.10 -3.14
C GLY A 23 6.38 1.96 -3.93
N ARG A 24 7.16 1.33 -4.81
CA ARG A 24 8.08 2.06 -5.71
C ARG A 24 7.32 2.97 -6.68
N ALA A 25 6.27 2.46 -7.30
CA ALA A 25 5.44 3.24 -8.22
C ALA A 25 4.78 4.44 -7.54
N ILE A 26 4.25 4.25 -6.31
CA ILE A 26 3.70 5.35 -5.50
C ILE A 26 4.74 6.40 -5.19
N ALA A 27 5.96 5.99 -4.78
CA ALA A 27 7.03 6.93 -4.46
C ALA A 27 7.43 7.78 -5.69
N VAL A 28 7.55 7.15 -6.85
CA VAL A 28 7.84 7.84 -8.13
C VAL A 28 6.72 8.81 -8.49
N ALA A 29 5.45 8.38 -8.42
CA ALA A 29 4.31 9.21 -8.77
C ALA A 29 4.17 10.43 -7.85
N LEU A 30 4.30 10.27 -6.52
CA LEU A 30 4.23 11.38 -5.59
C LEU A 30 5.40 12.35 -5.72
N ALA A 31 6.61 11.85 -6.07
CA ALA A 31 7.75 12.70 -6.37
C ALA A 31 7.54 13.53 -7.66
N ALA A 32 6.90 12.96 -8.68
CA ALA A 32 6.54 13.65 -9.92
C ALA A 32 5.52 14.78 -9.70
N GLU A 33 4.66 14.65 -8.66
CA GLU A 33 3.75 15.73 -8.21
C GLU A 33 4.47 16.83 -7.39
N GLY A 34 5.80 16.75 -7.26
CA GLY A 34 6.60 17.73 -6.52
C GLY A 34 6.67 17.50 -4.99
N HIS A 35 6.26 16.35 -4.53
CA HIS A 35 6.36 15.98 -3.12
C HIS A 35 7.71 15.31 -2.84
N PRO A 36 8.49 15.76 -1.84
CA PRO A 36 9.71 15.04 -1.44
C PRO A 36 9.36 13.73 -0.75
N VAL A 37 10.04 12.65 -1.10
CA VAL A 37 9.66 11.30 -0.67
C VAL A 37 10.80 10.58 0.06
N ALA A 38 10.52 10.06 1.26
CA ALA A 38 11.35 9.09 1.94
C ALA A 38 10.87 7.66 1.61
N LEU A 39 11.71 6.89 0.94
CA LEU A 39 11.49 5.51 0.57
C LEU A 39 12.01 4.60 1.69
N GLY A 40 11.10 3.88 2.37
CA GLY A 40 11.44 2.97 3.45
C GLY A 40 11.32 1.51 3.05
N ALA A 41 12.40 0.72 3.19
CA ALA A 41 12.38 -0.73 3.00
C ALA A 41 13.62 -1.40 3.62
N ARG A 42 13.59 -2.76 3.70
CA ARG A 42 14.75 -3.56 4.11
C ARG A 42 15.83 -3.63 3.03
N ARG A 43 15.43 -3.67 1.74
CA ARG A 43 16.33 -3.68 0.57
C ARG A 43 16.68 -2.24 0.21
N LEU A 44 17.67 -1.68 0.93
CA LEU A 44 18.04 -0.26 0.78
C LEU A 44 18.60 0.04 -0.60
N ASP A 45 19.40 -0.86 -1.17
CA ASP A 45 19.97 -0.78 -2.51
C ASP A 45 18.91 -0.52 -3.58
N ARG A 46 17.78 -1.24 -3.50
CA ARG A 46 16.65 -1.05 -4.41
C ARG A 46 15.94 0.30 -4.21
N CYS A 47 15.89 0.81 -2.98
CA CYS A 47 15.37 2.14 -2.72
C CYS A 47 16.30 3.22 -3.27
N GLU A 48 17.62 3.03 -3.18
CA GLU A 48 18.63 3.95 -3.74
C GLU A 48 18.55 4.01 -5.27
N GLU A 49 18.33 2.88 -5.95
CA GLU A 49 18.04 2.86 -7.40
C GLU A 49 16.80 3.71 -7.75
N ALA A 50 15.72 3.57 -6.97
CA ALA A 50 14.50 4.35 -7.19
C ALA A 50 14.73 5.85 -6.92
N VAL A 51 15.47 6.18 -5.86
CA VAL A 51 15.88 7.57 -5.55
C VAL A 51 16.70 8.17 -6.66
N ALA A 52 17.66 7.43 -7.24
CA ALA A 52 18.46 7.90 -8.35
C ALA A 52 17.59 8.23 -9.59
N ALA A 53 16.61 7.38 -9.91
CA ALA A 53 15.65 7.62 -10.99
C ALA A 53 14.78 8.87 -10.72
N ILE A 54 14.19 8.98 -9.53
CA ILE A 54 13.38 10.15 -9.14
C ILE A 54 14.19 11.45 -9.26
N ARG A 55 15.44 11.44 -8.81
CA ARG A 55 16.31 12.63 -8.87
C ARG A 55 16.73 12.97 -10.31
N ALA A 56 16.94 11.97 -11.15
CA ALA A 56 17.22 12.18 -12.58
C ALA A 56 16.07 12.88 -13.29
N ASP A 57 14.83 12.63 -12.86
CA ASP A 57 13.61 13.27 -13.37
C ASP A 57 13.29 14.61 -12.66
N GLY A 58 14.21 15.10 -11.80
CA GLY A 58 14.07 16.38 -11.11
C GLY A 58 13.27 16.35 -9.81
N GLY A 59 12.86 15.18 -9.34
CA GLY A 59 12.17 15.00 -8.05
C GLY A 59 13.13 15.00 -6.85
N GLU A 60 12.56 15.08 -5.65
CA GLU A 60 13.29 15.02 -4.37
C GLU A 60 12.97 13.71 -3.65
N ALA A 61 13.97 12.88 -3.38
CA ALA A 61 13.79 11.63 -2.67
C ALA A 61 15.02 11.22 -1.85
N ILE A 62 14.78 10.43 -0.80
CA ILE A 62 15.80 9.77 0.03
C ILE A 62 15.44 8.32 0.26
N ALA A 63 16.44 7.47 0.44
CA ALA A 63 16.27 6.08 0.84
C ALA A 63 16.65 5.91 2.32
N LEU A 64 15.81 5.23 3.09
CA LEU A 64 16.02 4.99 4.51
C LEU A 64 15.72 3.52 4.86
N PRO A 65 16.54 2.89 5.72
CA PRO A 65 16.28 1.52 6.15
C PRO A 65 15.01 1.46 7.01
N LEU A 66 14.14 0.48 6.72
CA LEU A 66 12.93 0.24 7.49
C LEU A 66 12.61 -1.25 7.57
N ASP A 67 12.50 -1.75 8.79
CA ASP A 67 11.89 -3.05 9.10
C ASP A 67 10.68 -2.83 10.00
N LEU A 68 9.48 -3.16 9.50
CA LEU A 68 8.24 -3.03 10.27
C LEU A 68 8.09 -4.08 11.38
N ALA A 69 8.90 -5.13 11.40
CA ALA A 69 8.95 -6.06 12.52
C ALA A 69 9.73 -5.50 13.72
N ASP A 70 10.63 -4.53 13.49
CA ASP A 70 11.46 -3.90 14.53
C ASP A 70 10.94 -2.50 14.89
N GLY A 71 10.41 -2.35 16.12
CA GLY A 71 9.95 -1.06 16.62
C GLY A 71 11.04 0.02 16.68
N GLY A 72 12.29 -0.36 16.96
CA GLY A 72 13.43 0.57 16.95
C GLY A 72 13.75 1.06 15.54
N SER A 73 13.66 0.17 14.53
CA SER A 73 13.81 0.55 13.12
C SER A 73 12.75 1.55 12.69
N ILE A 74 11.50 1.35 13.11
CA ILE A 74 10.38 2.25 12.78
C ILE A 74 10.63 3.66 13.34
N LEU A 75 11.05 3.77 14.60
CA LEU A 75 11.32 5.07 15.24
C LEU A 75 12.47 5.79 14.53
N ARG A 76 13.59 5.11 14.30
CA ARG A 76 14.74 5.69 13.58
C ARG A 76 14.35 6.15 12.17
N PHE A 77 13.53 5.38 11.46
CA PHE A 77 13.03 5.73 10.15
C PHE A 77 12.17 7.00 10.19
N ALA A 78 11.19 7.07 11.11
CA ALA A 78 10.31 8.22 11.25
C ALA A 78 11.08 9.50 11.58
N ASP A 79 12.03 9.42 12.52
CA ASP A 79 12.89 10.53 12.91
C ASP A 79 13.78 10.99 11.76
N ALA A 80 14.44 10.07 11.06
CA ALA A 80 15.32 10.39 9.94
C ALA A 80 14.54 11.01 8.76
N ALA A 81 13.34 10.50 8.46
CA ALA A 81 12.49 11.06 7.42
C ALA A 81 12.05 12.50 7.78
N THR A 82 11.64 12.73 9.02
CA THR A 82 11.24 14.06 9.49
C THR A 82 12.42 15.03 9.52
N GLN A 83 13.59 14.60 9.94
CA GLN A 83 14.80 15.44 9.93
C GLN A 83 15.21 15.84 8.52
N ALA A 84 15.11 14.92 7.54
CA ALA A 84 15.56 15.17 6.19
C ALA A 84 14.56 15.96 5.34
N LEU A 85 13.26 15.71 5.49
CA LEU A 85 12.24 16.27 4.61
C LEU A 85 11.39 17.36 5.25
N GLY A 86 11.43 17.46 6.57
CA GLY A 86 10.53 18.31 7.37
C GLY A 86 9.28 17.55 7.81
N ASP A 87 8.28 18.30 8.21
CA ASP A 87 7.01 17.77 8.73
C ASP A 87 6.29 16.84 7.74
N ILE A 88 6.21 15.57 8.04
CA ILE A 88 5.56 14.58 7.17
C ILE A 88 4.06 14.86 7.07
N GLU A 89 3.56 14.98 5.83
CA GLU A 89 2.16 15.26 5.53
C GLU A 89 1.45 14.15 4.78
N ILE A 90 2.20 13.27 4.09
CA ILE A 90 1.62 12.09 3.43
C ILE A 90 2.36 10.86 3.95
N VAL A 91 1.62 9.87 4.41
CA VAL A 91 2.16 8.56 4.76
C VAL A 91 1.44 7.49 3.93
N VAL A 92 2.22 6.67 3.23
CA VAL A 92 1.70 5.51 2.52
C VAL A 92 2.24 4.25 3.17
N SER A 93 1.41 3.59 3.97
CA SER A 93 1.72 2.30 4.59
C SER A 93 1.41 1.18 3.61
N ASN A 94 2.41 0.83 2.80
CA ASN A 94 2.30 -0.16 1.72
C ASN A 94 3.06 -1.45 2.03
N ALA A 95 4.15 -1.41 2.79
CA ALA A 95 4.94 -2.61 3.10
C ALA A 95 4.07 -3.72 3.67
N ALA A 96 4.22 -4.92 3.12
CA ALA A 96 3.53 -6.10 3.58
C ALA A 96 4.37 -7.36 3.36
N LEU A 97 4.14 -8.33 4.23
CA LEU A 97 4.59 -9.70 4.10
C LEU A 97 3.39 -10.55 3.67
N ASN A 98 3.58 -11.36 2.63
CA ASN A 98 2.60 -12.36 2.22
C ASN A 98 3.27 -13.73 2.23
N GLN A 99 2.59 -14.68 2.79
CA GLN A 99 3.03 -16.07 2.88
C GLN A 99 1.88 -16.96 2.44
N THR A 100 2.15 -17.85 1.50
CA THR A 100 1.19 -18.86 1.05
C THR A 100 1.38 -20.15 1.83
N GLY A 101 0.30 -20.90 1.97
CA GLY A 101 0.25 -22.20 2.59
C GLY A 101 -1.16 -22.49 3.11
N ALA A 102 -1.56 -23.75 3.08
CA ALA A 102 -2.80 -24.19 3.74
C ALA A 102 -2.72 -23.91 5.24
N VAL A 103 -3.86 -23.76 5.91
CA VAL A 103 -3.88 -23.45 7.34
C VAL A 103 -3.15 -24.49 8.19
N LEU A 104 -3.18 -25.76 7.79
CA LEU A 104 -2.51 -26.85 8.50
C LEU A 104 -0.98 -26.86 8.30
N ASP A 105 -0.50 -26.20 7.26
CA ASP A 105 0.93 -26.07 6.91
C ASP A 105 1.51 -24.73 7.35
N THR A 106 0.69 -23.82 7.86
CA THR A 106 1.10 -22.51 8.34
C THR A 106 1.48 -22.59 9.82
N SER A 107 2.75 -22.44 10.16
CA SER A 107 3.16 -22.44 11.58
C SER A 107 2.65 -21.19 12.32
N ALA A 108 2.58 -21.26 13.64
CA ALA A 108 2.22 -20.12 14.49
C ALA A 108 3.18 -18.95 14.27
N GLU A 109 4.48 -19.21 14.21
CA GLU A 109 5.52 -18.20 14.01
C GLU A 109 5.40 -17.52 12.64
N ALA A 110 5.06 -18.29 11.59
CA ALA A 110 4.82 -17.76 10.25
C ALA A 110 3.58 -16.84 10.22
N PHE A 111 2.50 -17.26 10.88
CA PHE A 111 1.29 -16.46 11.04
C PHE A 111 1.58 -15.17 11.81
N GLU A 112 2.26 -15.26 12.95
CA GLU A 112 2.62 -14.12 13.80
C GLU A 112 3.54 -13.13 13.06
N ALA A 113 4.50 -13.61 12.27
CA ALA A 113 5.39 -12.76 11.46
C ALA A 113 4.62 -11.89 10.46
N VAL A 114 3.59 -12.44 9.82
CA VAL A 114 2.73 -11.68 8.90
C VAL A 114 1.94 -10.60 9.65
N LEU A 115 1.36 -10.93 10.81
CA LEU A 115 0.64 -9.96 11.63
C LEU A 115 1.58 -8.89 12.19
N ALA A 116 2.78 -9.26 12.61
CA ALA A 116 3.79 -8.35 13.14
C ALA A 116 4.16 -7.25 12.13
N VAL A 117 4.34 -7.61 10.86
CA VAL A 117 4.66 -6.67 9.79
C VAL A 117 3.42 -5.89 9.34
N ASN A 118 2.35 -6.60 8.94
CA ASN A 118 1.25 -6.00 8.22
C ASN A 118 0.30 -5.18 9.11
N LEU A 119 0.18 -5.53 10.37
CA LEU A 119 -0.75 -4.91 11.31
C LEU A 119 -0.02 -4.17 12.43
N SER A 120 0.77 -4.88 13.24
CA SER A 120 1.43 -4.28 14.41
C SER A 120 2.50 -3.25 14.01
N GLY A 121 3.29 -3.54 12.98
CA GLY A 121 4.29 -2.62 12.44
C GLY A 121 3.66 -1.37 11.83
N THR A 122 2.56 -1.55 11.09
CA THR A 122 1.77 -0.45 10.55
C THR A 122 1.21 0.46 11.66
N HIS A 123 0.68 -0.14 12.74
CA HIS A 123 0.22 0.62 13.91
C HIS A 123 1.36 1.39 14.58
N ARG A 124 2.54 0.77 14.78
CA ARG A 124 3.71 1.44 15.37
C ARG A 124 4.18 2.62 14.52
N LEU A 125 4.15 2.49 13.19
CA LEU A 125 4.47 3.60 12.29
C LEU A 125 3.44 4.73 12.41
N ALA A 126 2.16 4.39 12.55
CA ALA A 126 1.11 5.38 12.79
C ALA A 126 1.34 6.14 14.11
N LEU A 127 1.70 5.44 15.18
CA LEU A 127 2.05 6.08 16.47
C LEU A 127 3.25 7.03 16.35
N ALA A 128 4.21 6.75 15.47
CA ALA A 128 5.37 7.60 15.28
C ALA A 128 5.08 8.88 14.48
N LEU A 129 4.13 8.85 13.53
CA LEU A 129 3.92 9.95 12.58
C LEU A 129 2.60 10.73 12.75
N LEU A 130 1.51 10.06 13.16
CA LEU A 130 0.20 10.69 13.34
C LEU A 130 0.17 11.86 14.36
N PRO A 131 0.84 11.79 15.52
CA PRO A 131 0.79 12.88 16.49
C PRO A 131 1.17 14.23 15.89
N GLY A 132 2.27 14.28 15.13
CA GLY A 132 2.69 15.51 14.46
C GLY A 132 1.70 15.99 13.38
N MET A 133 1.04 15.07 12.66
CA MET A 133 -0.01 15.44 11.71
C MET A 133 -1.23 16.04 12.41
N VAL A 134 -1.67 15.43 13.52
CA VAL A 134 -2.81 15.90 14.32
C VAL A 134 -2.52 17.26 14.93
N GLU A 135 -1.33 17.47 15.50
CA GLU A 135 -0.90 18.76 16.06
C GLU A 135 -0.97 19.89 15.02
N ARG A 136 -0.55 19.59 13.78
CA ARG A 136 -0.62 20.55 12.66
C ARG A 136 -1.98 20.62 11.98
N THR A 137 -2.96 19.82 12.43
CA THR A 137 -4.32 19.72 11.85
C THR A 137 -4.32 19.42 10.33
N ARG A 138 -3.34 18.62 9.86
CA ARG A 138 -3.09 18.42 8.45
C ARG A 138 -2.31 17.13 8.19
N GLY A 139 -2.82 16.29 7.30
CA GLY A 139 -2.13 15.10 6.83
C GLY A 139 -3.04 14.12 6.11
N ASP A 140 -2.43 13.27 5.29
CA ASP A 140 -3.07 12.14 4.62
C ASP A 140 -2.34 10.84 4.94
N TYR A 141 -3.04 9.88 5.50
CA TYR A 141 -2.49 8.56 5.78
C TYR A 141 -3.20 7.50 4.91
N VAL A 142 -2.50 6.94 3.93
CA VAL A 142 -3.02 5.90 3.03
C VAL A 142 -2.52 4.54 3.49
N PHE A 143 -3.44 3.62 3.71
CA PHE A 143 -3.17 2.23 4.09
C PHE A 143 -3.46 1.32 2.90
N VAL A 144 -2.41 0.71 2.35
CA VAL A 144 -2.56 -0.24 1.25
C VAL A 144 -2.96 -1.60 1.84
N THR A 145 -4.24 -1.94 1.67
CA THR A 145 -4.81 -3.21 2.10
C THR A 145 -4.74 -4.25 0.97
N SER A 146 -5.80 -4.88 0.63
CA SER A 146 -5.93 -5.81 -0.50
C SER A 146 -7.39 -6.18 -0.71
N ASP A 147 -7.77 -6.59 -1.90
CA ASP A 147 -9.10 -7.14 -2.19
C ASP A 147 -9.40 -8.43 -1.40
N VAL A 148 -8.39 -9.11 -0.85
CA VAL A 148 -8.56 -10.26 0.05
C VAL A 148 -9.25 -9.88 1.38
N ALA A 149 -9.25 -8.59 1.74
CA ALA A 149 -10.01 -8.08 2.89
C ALA A 149 -11.52 -8.00 2.63
N GLU A 150 -11.98 -8.30 1.43
CA GLU A 150 -13.39 -8.44 1.09
C GLU A 150 -13.69 -9.82 0.51
N ARG A 151 -12.78 -10.33 -0.32
CA ARG A 151 -12.90 -11.61 -1.02
C ARG A 151 -11.74 -12.50 -0.63
N PRO A 152 -11.81 -13.17 0.54
CA PRO A 152 -10.72 -14.00 1.03
C PRO A 152 -10.41 -15.13 0.05
N ARG A 153 -9.13 -15.46 -0.08
CA ARG A 153 -8.66 -16.57 -0.90
C ARG A 153 -8.07 -17.67 -0.02
N PRO A 154 -8.23 -18.94 -0.38
CA PRO A 154 -7.57 -20.04 0.31
C PRO A 154 -6.06 -19.94 0.18
N SER A 155 -5.35 -20.67 1.00
CA SER A 155 -3.88 -20.73 1.05
C SER A 155 -3.18 -19.39 1.35
N MET A 156 -3.89 -18.44 2.01
CA MET A 156 -3.38 -17.12 2.40
C MET A 156 -3.90 -16.69 3.79
N VAL A 157 -4.14 -17.63 4.70
CA VAL A 157 -4.88 -17.35 5.95
C VAL A 157 -4.27 -16.23 6.78
N ALA A 158 -2.95 -16.17 6.94
CA ALA A 158 -2.26 -15.13 7.70
C ALA A 158 -2.39 -13.75 7.02
N TYR A 159 -2.21 -13.72 5.70
CA TYR A 159 -2.33 -12.49 4.92
C TYR A 159 -3.76 -11.95 4.94
N VAL A 160 -4.76 -12.81 4.70
CA VAL A 160 -6.18 -12.46 4.78
C VAL A 160 -6.50 -11.88 6.16
N ALA A 161 -6.14 -12.59 7.25
CA ALA A 161 -6.36 -12.12 8.61
C ALA A 161 -5.72 -10.76 8.86
N SER A 162 -4.48 -10.55 8.39
CA SER A 162 -3.76 -9.28 8.57
C SER A 162 -4.43 -8.13 7.82
N LYS A 163 -4.91 -8.35 6.59
CA LYS A 163 -5.54 -7.30 5.77
C LYS A 163 -6.96 -6.98 6.24
N TRP A 164 -7.73 -7.97 6.71
CA TRP A 164 -9.00 -7.74 7.38
C TRP A 164 -8.83 -6.95 8.69
N GLY A 165 -7.84 -7.35 9.53
CA GLY A 165 -7.49 -6.62 10.74
C GLY A 165 -7.07 -5.18 10.46
N LEU A 166 -6.28 -4.97 9.40
CA LEU A 166 -5.84 -3.64 9.00
C LEU A 166 -7.04 -2.76 8.55
N GLU A 167 -7.99 -3.29 7.79
CA GLU A 167 -9.19 -2.51 7.41
C GLU A 167 -10.06 -2.15 8.62
N GLY A 168 -10.25 -3.08 9.55
CA GLY A 168 -10.94 -2.79 10.81
C GLY A 168 -10.24 -1.69 11.60
N TYR A 169 -8.90 -1.77 11.69
CA TYR A 169 -8.06 -0.75 12.30
C TYR A 169 -8.24 0.62 11.65
N VAL A 170 -8.14 0.69 10.31
CA VAL A 170 -8.25 1.97 9.58
C VAL A 170 -9.66 2.56 9.73
N ARG A 171 -10.71 1.76 9.72
CA ARG A 171 -12.09 2.25 9.92
C ARG A 171 -12.28 2.86 11.32
N ALA A 172 -11.73 2.24 12.36
CA ALA A 172 -11.71 2.82 13.70
C ALA A 172 -10.92 4.14 13.73
N LEU A 173 -9.73 4.13 13.12
CA LEU A 173 -8.87 5.31 13.03
C LEU A 173 -9.54 6.47 12.30
N GLN A 174 -10.29 6.21 11.23
CA GLN A 174 -11.08 7.23 10.52
C GLN A 174 -12.03 7.98 11.47
N MET A 175 -12.71 7.25 12.36
CA MET A 175 -13.61 7.86 13.35
C MET A 175 -12.85 8.67 14.40
N GLU A 176 -11.69 8.18 14.87
CA GLU A 176 -10.86 8.88 15.86
C GLU A 176 -10.21 10.14 15.27
N LEU A 177 -9.99 10.20 13.98
CA LEU A 177 -9.40 11.35 13.29
C LEU A 177 -10.42 12.41 12.87
N GLU A 178 -11.71 12.17 13.05
CA GLU A 178 -12.75 13.18 12.76
C GLU A 178 -12.47 14.49 13.51
N GLY A 179 -12.51 15.61 12.77
CA GLY A 179 -12.23 16.94 13.33
C GLY A 179 -10.76 17.28 13.57
N THR A 180 -9.83 16.32 13.41
CA THR A 180 -8.38 16.57 13.60
C THR A 180 -7.71 17.23 12.39
N GLY A 181 -8.36 17.20 11.24
CA GLY A 181 -7.77 17.67 9.98
C GLY A 181 -6.87 16.65 9.28
N VAL A 182 -6.69 15.46 9.86
CA VAL A 182 -5.97 14.32 9.24
C VAL A 182 -6.98 13.38 8.58
N ARG A 183 -6.67 12.89 7.38
CA ARG A 183 -7.50 11.95 6.63
C ARG A 183 -6.83 10.59 6.57
N ALA A 184 -7.58 9.52 6.82
CA ALA A 184 -7.11 8.14 6.67
C ALA A 184 -7.88 7.46 5.53
N THR A 185 -7.16 6.87 4.57
CA THR A 185 -7.73 6.23 3.38
C THR A 185 -7.34 4.76 3.32
N VAL A 186 -8.31 3.87 3.13
CA VAL A 186 -8.09 2.48 2.71
C VAL A 186 -7.88 2.46 1.21
N LEU A 187 -6.73 2.00 0.74
CA LEU A 187 -6.51 1.66 -0.66
C LEU A 187 -6.51 0.14 -0.79
N ARG A 188 -7.45 -0.39 -1.56
CA ARG A 188 -7.69 -1.82 -1.73
C ARG A 188 -7.38 -2.24 -3.17
N PRO A 189 -6.12 -2.58 -3.50
CA PRO A 189 -5.79 -3.09 -4.82
C PRO A 189 -6.18 -4.56 -4.96
N GLY A 190 -6.72 -4.91 -6.13
CA GLY A 190 -6.84 -6.27 -6.62
C GLY A 190 -5.52 -6.79 -7.21
N PRO A 191 -5.56 -7.88 -8.00
CA PRO A 191 -4.37 -8.46 -8.59
C PRO A 191 -3.53 -7.46 -9.37
N THR A 192 -2.29 -7.27 -8.94
CA THR A 192 -1.34 -6.29 -9.49
C THR A 192 0.00 -6.99 -9.72
N VAL A 193 0.67 -6.72 -10.84
CA VAL A 193 2.00 -7.26 -11.15
C VAL A 193 3.02 -6.66 -10.18
N THR A 194 3.59 -7.49 -9.30
CA THR A 194 4.57 -7.07 -8.29
C THR A 194 5.58 -8.19 -8.04
N ASP A 195 6.66 -7.88 -7.34
CA ASP A 195 7.63 -8.89 -6.86
C ASP A 195 7.02 -9.80 -5.76
N MET A 196 5.88 -9.43 -5.19
CA MET A 196 5.23 -10.24 -4.15
C MET A 196 4.78 -11.58 -4.73
N GLY A 197 5.30 -12.66 -4.17
CA GLY A 197 5.06 -14.01 -4.65
C GLY A 197 6.05 -14.53 -5.70
N MET A 198 6.99 -13.72 -6.16
CA MET A 198 8.05 -14.18 -7.08
C MET A 198 9.07 -15.11 -6.41
N ASP A 199 9.13 -15.10 -5.08
CA ASP A 199 9.96 -15.95 -4.24
C ASP A 199 9.21 -17.19 -3.70
N TRP A 200 7.93 -17.36 -4.07
CA TRP A 200 7.17 -18.54 -3.69
C TRP A 200 7.65 -19.77 -4.47
N ASP A 201 7.49 -20.95 -3.84
CA ASP A 201 7.75 -22.20 -4.54
C ASP A 201 6.87 -22.32 -5.81
N PRO A 202 7.47 -22.56 -6.99
CA PRO A 202 6.70 -22.57 -8.25
C PRO A 202 5.60 -23.63 -8.30
N VAL A 203 5.82 -24.79 -7.65
CA VAL A 203 4.85 -25.90 -7.64
C VAL A 203 3.67 -25.51 -6.76
N GLU A 204 3.96 -24.97 -5.57
CA GLU A 204 2.91 -24.49 -4.65
C GLU A 204 2.14 -23.31 -5.27
N THR A 205 2.82 -22.37 -5.92
CA THR A 205 2.19 -21.25 -6.65
C THR A 205 1.24 -21.75 -7.73
N GLY A 206 1.65 -22.74 -8.52
CA GLY A 206 0.80 -23.34 -9.56
C GLY A 206 -0.46 -23.95 -8.97
N ARG A 207 -0.32 -24.73 -7.89
CA ARG A 207 -1.44 -25.34 -7.16
C ARG A 207 -2.42 -24.28 -6.63
N VAL A 208 -1.91 -23.23 -6.02
CA VAL A 208 -2.73 -22.14 -5.45
C VAL A 208 -3.49 -21.38 -6.55
N ILE A 209 -2.85 -21.09 -7.68
CA ILE A 209 -3.51 -20.42 -8.81
C ILE A 209 -4.60 -21.32 -9.44
N GLU A 210 -4.35 -22.62 -9.56
CA GLU A 210 -5.35 -23.57 -10.05
C GLU A 210 -6.54 -23.64 -9.11
N GLU A 211 -6.31 -23.69 -7.79
CA GLU A 211 -7.36 -23.67 -6.77
C GLU A 211 -8.19 -22.38 -6.87
N TRP A 212 -7.55 -21.23 -6.96
CA TRP A 212 -8.27 -19.95 -7.09
C TRP A 212 -9.10 -19.87 -8.38
N SER A 213 -8.60 -20.44 -9.46
CA SER A 213 -9.33 -20.48 -10.73
C SER A 213 -10.53 -21.41 -10.66
N SER A 214 -10.38 -22.59 -10.06
CA SER A 214 -11.46 -23.58 -9.91
C SER A 214 -12.62 -23.10 -9.05
N TRP A 215 -12.32 -22.30 -8.02
CA TRP A 215 -13.32 -21.72 -7.12
C TRP A 215 -13.83 -20.34 -7.55
N GLY A 216 -13.39 -19.82 -8.72
CA GLY A 216 -13.82 -18.54 -9.24
C GLY A 216 -13.27 -17.30 -8.49
N PHE A 217 -12.21 -17.48 -7.71
CA PHE A 217 -11.53 -16.36 -7.04
C PHE A 217 -10.66 -15.54 -8.02
N ALA A 218 -10.19 -16.16 -9.11
CA ALA A 218 -9.56 -15.48 -10.23
C ALA A 218 -10.59 -15.23 -11.32
N ARG A 219 -11.04 -13.98 -11.50
CA ARG A 219 -12.07 -13.62 -12.50
C ARG A 219 -11.57 -13.73 -13.95
N HIS A 220 -10.30 -13.45 -14.16
CA HIS A 220 -9.57 -13.51 -15.42
C HIS A 220 -8.06 -13.41 -15.14
N SER A 221 -7.25 -13.64 -16.18
CA SER A 221 -5.77 -13.63 -16.06
C SER A 221 -5.14 -12.26 -16.20
N ASN A 222 -5.91 -11.18 -16.25
CA ASN A 222 -5.35 -9.82 -16.32
C ASN A 222 -4.98 -9.30 -14.93
N PHE A 223 -3.89 -8.54 -14.87
CA PHE A 223 -3.36 -7.88 -13.66
C PHE A 223 -3.21 -6.39 -13.93
N MET A 224 -3.39 -5.58 -12.90
CA MET A 224 -3.07 -4.15 -12.97
C MET A 224 -1.56 -3.94 -12.99
N ARG A 225 -1.15 -2.80 -13.52
CA ARG A 225 0.22 -2.31 -13.35
C ARG A 225 0.34 -1.56 -12.01
N PRO A 226 1.51 -1.58 -11.34
CA PRO A 226 1.73 -0.81 -10.11
C PRO A 226 1.44 0.68 -10.27
N GLU A 227 1.70 1.24 -11.45
CA GLU A 227 1.46 2.65 -11.77
C GLU A 227 -0.01 3.02 -11.68
N SER A 228 -0.93 2.13 -12.07
CA SER A 228 -2.38 2.37 -11.94
C SER A 228 -2.82 2.50 -10.47
N VAL A 229 -2.17 1.74 -9.58
CA VAL A 229 -2.40 1.87 -8.13
C VAL A 229 -1.81 3.17 -7.59
N ALA A 230 -0.64 3.57 -8.10
CA ALA A 230 0.01 4.83 -7.73
C ALA A 230 -0.83 6.05 -8.13
N GLU A 231 -1.40 6.06 -9.34
CA GLU A 231 -2.32 7.11 -9.81
C GLU A 231 -3.52 7.28 -8.86
N ALA A 232 -4.08 6.18 -8.36
CA ALA A 232 -5.19 6.23 -7.41
C ALA A 232 -4.77 6.81 -6.03
N VAL A 233 -3.54 6.55 -5.58
CA VAL A 233 -2.99 7.20 -4.37
C VAL A 233 -2.86 8.70 -4.58
N VAL A 234 -2.23 9.13 -5.70
CA VAL A 234 -2.10 10.54 -6.06
C VAL A 234 -3.47 11.22 -6.07
N ALA A 235 -4.46 10.62 -6.75
CA ALA A 235 -5.82 11.15 -6.80
C ALA A 235 -6.44 11.29 -5.40
N ALA A 236 -6.28 10.29 -4.53
CA ALA A 236 -6.86 10.30 -3.18
C ALA A 236 -6.27 11.40 -2.29
N VAL A 237 -4.93 11.58 -2.30
CA VAL A 237 -4.27 12.59 -1.47
C VAL A 237 -4.40 14.01 -2.04
N SER A 238 -4.71 14.14 -3.33
CA SER A 238 -4.94 15.42 -4.02
C SER A 238 -6.39 15.93 -3.92
N LEU A 239 -7.31 15.14 -3.36
CA LEU A 239 -8.69 15.61 -3.13
C LEU A 239 -8.68 16.90 -2.33
N PRO A 240 -9.53 17.90 -2.70
CA PRO A 240 -9.60 19.15 -1.97
C PRO A 240 -9.88 18.93 -0.48
N ARG A 241 -9.34 19.80 0.36
CA ARG A 241 -9.65 19.81 1.80
C ARG A 241 -11.15 19.94 2.02
N GLY A 242 -11.67 19.21 2.99
CA GLY A 242 -13.12 19.08 3.23
C GLY A 242 -13.76 17.89 2.50
N THR A 243 -12.96 17.12 1.73
CA THR A 243 -13.36 15.86 1.09
C THR A 243 -12.38 14.77 1.47
N GLN A 244 -12.86 13.58 1.76
CA GLN A 244 -12.03 12.40 2.08
C GLN A 244 -12.47 11.22 1.22
N ALA A 245 -11.49 10.53 0.61
CA ALA A 245 -11.69 9.18 0.12
C ALA A 245 -11.52 8.21 1.28
N THR A 246 -12.60 7.64 1.79
CA THR A 246 -12.53 6.69 2.90
C THR A 246 -12.01 5.32 2.47
N THR A 247 -12.42 4.88 1.26
CA THR A 247 -11.98 3.64 0.63
C THR A 247 -11.88 3.85 -0.88
N VAL A 248 -10.77 3.41 -1.46
CA VAL A 248 -10.55 3.34 -2.91
C VAL A 248 -10.25 1.89 -3.25
N GLU A 249 -11.12 1.24 -3.99
CA GLU A 249 -10.92 -0.12 -4.49
C GLU A 249 -10.60 -0.10 -5.98
N LEU A 250 -9.59 -0.86 -6.38
CA LEU A 250 -9.17 -1.01 -7.76
C LEU A 250 -9.17 -2.49 -8.14
N GLN A 251 -9.71 -2.80 -9.31
CA GLN A 251 -9.69 -4.15 -9.86
C GLN A 251 -9.18 -4.11 -11.30
N PRO A 252 -8.47 -5.14 -11.74
CA PRO A 252 -8.06 -5.22 -13.14
C PRO A 252 -9.30 -5.34 -14.05
N GLU A 253 -9.26 -4.60 -15.15
CA GLU A 253 -10.27 -4.72 -16.21
C GLU A 253 -10.10 -6.04 -16.96
N ALA A 254 -11.21 -6.71 -17.26
CA ALA A 254 -11.16 -7.94 -18.04
C ALA A 254 -10.71 -7.66 -19.48
N PRO A 255 -9.95 -8.56 -20.12
CA PRO A 255 -9.63 -8.45 -21.54
C PRO A 255 -10.89 -8.37 -22.39
N ILE A 256 -10.87 -7.49 -23.41
CA ILE A 256 -11.98 -7.36 -24.35
C ILE A 256 -12.14 -8.68 -25.13
N GLN A 257 -13.29 -9.31 -24.97
CA GLN A 257 -13.66 -10.48 -25.77
C GLN A 257 -14.36 -9.98 -27.04
N LYS A 258 -13.81 -10.31 -28.22
CA LYS A 258 -14.53 -10.05 -29.45
C LYS A 258 -15.77 -10.95 -29.50
N PRO A 259 -16.96 -10.43 -29.87
CA PRO A 259 -18.13 -11.25 -30.08
C PRO A 259 -17.79 -12.37 -31.08
N THR A 260 -18.02 -13.61 -30.72
CA THR A 260 -18.01 -14.71 -31.65
C THR A 260 -19.22 -14.49 -32.58
N VAL A 261 -18.98 -14.07 -33.81
CA VAL A 261 -20.01 -14.07 -34.85
C VAL A 261 -20.37 -15.52 -35.05
N GLN A 262 -21.51 -15.96 -34.56
CA GLN A 262 -22.09 -17.24 -35.00
C GLN A 262 -22.40 -17.04 -36.47
N GLU A 263 -21.63 -17.68 -37.35
CA GLU A 263 -22.05 -17.84 -38.74
C GLU A 263 -23.35 -18.66 -38.71
N ASP A 264 -24.45 -18.00 -39.10
CA ASP A 264 -25.76 -18.63 -39.28
C ASP A 264 -25.58 -19.75 -40.35
N PRO A 265 -25.73 -21.03 -40.01
CA PRO A 265 -25.66 -22.10 -40.98
C PRO A 265 -26.96 -22.09 -41.80
N ARG A 266 -26.99 -21.33 -42.87
CA ARG A 266 -28.04 -21.46 -43.91
C ARG A 266 -27.63 -22.47 -44.96
#